data_a740c42740e181520b063d1fa2b9930e
#
_entry.id   a740c42740e181520b063d1fa2b9930e
#
_cell.length_a   1.000
_cell.length_b   1.000
_cell.length_c   1.000
_cell.angle_alpha   90.00
_cell.angle_beta   90.00
_cell.angle_gamma   90.00
#
_symmetry.space_group_name_H-M   'P 1'
#
loop_
_entity.id
_entity.type
_entity.pdbx_description
1 polymer ?
#
loop_
_entity_poly.entity_id
_entity_poly.type
_entity_poly.pdbx_seq_one_letter_code
_entity_poly.pdbx_strand_id
1 'polypeptide(L)'
;VGYNRVYVYCDGELTYEKWFEGLRAGQVVVTNGPMLRPRVNGELPGHVFTGEAGDTIELQATLNLSVREKVEYLEIIKNGRVEREVRLSEYKEAGGKLPKVAFDESGWMLIRAVTNNQDTFRFASTGPYYVELGQERRISKTSAQFFYDWVYERARRIKIDDAEQREEVIKPHRDARDFWQDLVDRANAE
;
A
#
# COMPACT_ATOMS: atom_id res chain seq x y z
N VAL A 1 0.78 -11.06 21.08
CA VAL A 1 -0.48 -10.41 20.63
C VAL A 1 -0.33 -8.90 20.78
N GLY A 2 -0.79 -8.12 19.79
CA GLY A 2 -0.78 -6.66 19.82
C GLY A 2 0.56 -5.98 19.51
N TYR A 3 1.56 -6.69 19.02
CA TYR A 3 2.83 -6.09 18.61
C TYR A 3 2.65 -5.28 17.31
N ASN A 4 2.08 -5.88 16.28
CA ASN A 4 1.69 -5.18 15.07
C ASN A 4 0.23 -4.73 15.17
N ARG A 5 -0.06 -3.50 14.76
CA ARG A 5 -1.37 -2.87 14.88
C ARG A 5 -1.75 -2.21 13.57
N VAL A 6 -3.04 -2.24 13.29
CA VAL A 6 -3.66 -1.44 12.22
C VAL A 6 -4.49 -0.36 12.89
N TYR A 7 -4.18 0.88 12.59
CA TYR A 7 -5.00 2.03 12.97
C TYR A 7 -5.82 2.45 11.77
N VAL A 8 -7.11 2.64 11.98
CA VAL A 8 -8.07 3.07 10.97
C VAL A 8 -8.55 4.46 11.35
N TYR A 9 -8.57 5.37 10.39
CA TYR A 9 -9.18 6.68 10.59
C TYR A 9 -10.71 6.52 10.62
N CYS A 10 -11.32 7.03 11.70
CA CYS A 10 -12.77 7.09 11.85
C CYS A 10 -13.16 8.53 12.15
N ASP A 11 -14.08 9.09 11.39
CA ASP A 11 -14.62 10.42 11.65
C ASP A 11 -15.76 10.36 12.66
N GLY A 12 -15.68 11.23 13.71
CA GLY A 12 -16.65 11.32 14.78
C GLY A 12 -16.67 10.12 15.73
N GLU A 13 -17.85 9.65 16.12
CA GLU A 13 -17.99 8.52 17.05
C GLU A 13 -17.51 7.21 16.43
N LEU A 14 -16.71 6.45 17.20
CA LEU A 14 -16.21 5.14 16.78
C LEU A 14 -17.32 4.10 16.87
N THR A 15 -17.70 3.53 15.73
CA THR A 15 -18.57 2.36 15.64
C THR A 15 -17.87 1.23 14.86
N TYR A 16 -18.40 0.03 14.98
CA TYR A 16 -17.89 -1.14 14.24
C TYR A 16 -17.96 -0.91 12.72
N GLU A 17 -19.07 -0.41 12.23
CA GLU A 17 -19.32 -0.13 10.82
C GLU A 17 -18.32 0.88 10.27
N LYS A 18 -18.15 2.03 10.94
CA LYS A 18 -17.19 3.08 10.54
C LYS A 18 -15.75 2.58 10.51
N TRP A 19 -15.38 1.72 11.46
CA TRP A 19 -14.05 1.14 11.47
C TRP A 19 -13.82 0.26 10.23
N PHE A 20 -14.79 -0.59 9.87
CA PHE A 20 -14.68 -1.43 8.67
C PHE A 20 -14.81 -0.63 7.36
N GLU A 21 -15.59 0.45 7.33
CA GLU A 21 -15.65 1.38 6.21
C GLU A 21 -14.28 2.04 5.97
N GLY A 22 -13.65 2.58 7.01
CA GLY A 22 -12.32 3.16 6.93
C GLY A 22 -11.26 2.14 6.51
N LEU A 23 -11.36 0.89 7.01
CA LEU A 23 -10.47 -0.19 6.60
C LEU A 23 -10.62 -0.52 5.10
N ARG A 24 -11.86 -0.65 4.60
CA ARG A 24 -12.14 -0.89 3.17
C ARG A 24 -11.71 0.26 2.29
N ALA A 25 -11.83 1.49 2.78
CA ALA A 25 -11.39 2.69 2.09
C ALA A 25 -9.86 2.86 2.08
N GLY A 26 -9.10 1.98 2.75
CA GLY A 26 -7.64 2.08 2.83
C GLY A 26 -7.13 3.21 3.74
N GLN A 27 -8.00 3.81 4.58
CA GLN A 27 -7.67 4.90 5.51
C GLN A 27 -6.93 4.36 6.73
N VAL A 28 -5.78 3.74 6.48
CA VAL A 28 -5.08 2.92 7.46
C VAL A 28 -3.62 3.33 7.64
N VAL A 29 -3.12 3.04 8.84
CA VAL A 29 -1.69 3.02 9.16
C VAL A 29 -1.37 1.72 9.87
N VAL A 30 -0.39 0.99 9.38
CA VAL A 30 0.14 -0.23 10.01
C VAL A 30 1.42 0.12 10.75
N THR A 31 1.53 -0.27 12.02
CA THR A 31 2.71 0.06 12.82
C THR A 31 2.94 -0.94 13.95
N ASN A 32 4.19 -1.02 14.37
CA ASN A 32 4.59 -1.66 15.63
C ASN A 32 5.46 -0.73 16.52
N GLY A 33 5.52 0.55 16.18
CA GLY A 33 6.29 1.55 16.92
C GLY A 33 5.82 2.98 16.66
N PRO A 34 6.33 3.64 15.62
CA PRO A 34 5.94 5.01 15.27
C PRO A 34 4.47 5.15 14.93
N MET A 35 3.89 6.33 15.16
CA MET A 35 2.55 6.66 14.70
C MET A 35 2.62 7.75 13.64
N LEU A 36 2.08 7.46 12.47
CA LEU A 36 1.94 8.40 11.35
C LEU A 36 0.50 8.90 11.27
N ARG A 37 0.33 10.20 11.06
CA ARG A 37 -0.96 10.82 10.71
C ARG A 37 -0.76 11.60 9.42
N PRO A 38 -0.85 10.93 8.26
CA PRO A 38 -0.56 11.52 6.98
C PRO A 38 -1.77 12.23 6.37
N ARG A 39 -1.47 13.23 5.54
CA ARG A 39 -2.36 13.79 4.54
C ARG A 39 -1.55 14.02 3.27
N VAL A 40 -2.07 13.66 2.11
CA VAL A 40 -1.47 13.97 0.82
C VAL A 40 -2.43 14.88 0.07
N ASN A 41 -1.99 16.09 -0.28
CA ASN A 41 -2.84 17.15 -0.83
C ASN A 41 -4.16 17.36 -0.03
N GLY A 42 -4.13 17.13 1.28
CA GLY A 42 -5.29 17.22 2.17
C GLY A 42 -6.05 15.91 2.39
N GLU A 43 -5.83 14.89 1.56
CA GLU A 43 -6.58 13.64 1.57
C GLU A 43 -5.97 12.57 2.48
N LEU A 44 -6.80 11.63 2.94
CA LEU A 44 -6.39 10.45 3.72
C LEU A 44 -5.82 9.33 2.82
N PRO A 45 -5.05 8.38 3.39
CA PRO A 45 -4.68 7.14 2.67
C PRO A 45 -5.91 6.47 2.05
N GLY A 46 -5.72 5.78 0.93
CA GLY A 46 -6.78 5.16 0.15
C GLY A 46 -7.40 6.07 -0.91
N HIS A 47 -7.11 7.38 -0.86
CA HIS A 47 -7.61 8.32 -1.86
C HIS A 47 -7.02 8.04 -3.24
N VAL A 48 -7.85 8.23 -4.28
CA VAL A 48 -7.48 8.12 -5.69
C VAL A 48 -7.49 9.52 -6.30
N PHE A 49 -6.33 10.03 -6.68
CA PHE A 49 -6.19 11.27 -7.43
C PHE A 49 -6.36 10.95 -8.92
N THR A 50 -7.20 11.68 -9.62
CA THR A 50 -7.51 11.44 -11.02
C THR A 50 -7.09 12.62 -11.90
N GLY A 51 -6.67 12.32 -13.14
CA GLY A 51 -6.33 13.31 -14.17
C GLY A 51 -6.57 12.73 -15.57
N GLU A 52 -6.42 13.58 -16.57
CA GLU A 52 -6.51 13.14 -17.96
C GLU A 52 -5.23 12.42 -18.40
N ALA A 53 -5.31 11.67 -19.49
CA ALA A 53 -4.13 11.04 -20.08
C ALA A 53 -3.11 12.11 -20.53
N GLY A 54 -1.87 11.99 -20.07
CA GLY A 54 -0.80 12.95 -20.35
C GLY A 54 -0.66 14.08 -19.33
N ASP A 55 -1.53 14.13 -18.30
CA ASP A 55 -1.35 15.05 -17.19
C ASP A 55 -0.19 14.63 -16.28
N THR A 56 0.31 15.61 -15.52
CA THR A 56 1.23 15.35 -14.40
C THR A 56 0.58 15.78 -13.10
N ILE A 57 0.41 14.85 -12.17
CA ILE A 57 -0.13 15.12 -10.84
C ILE A 57 1.02 15.19 -9.83
N GLU A 58 1.17 16.30 -9.13
CA GLU A 58 2.09 16.45 -8.02
C GLU A 58 1.41 16.16 -6.69
N LEU A 59 1.94 15.19 -5.96
CA LEU A 59 1.49 14.83 -4.63
C LEU A 59 2.48 15.34 -3.57
N GLN A 60 1.97 16.07 -2.58
CA GLN A 60 2.75 16.53 -1.44
C GLN A 60 2.14 16.04 -0.14
N ALA A 61 2.90 15.26 0.60
CA ALA A 61 2.49 14.79 1.89
C ALA A 61 2.79 15.80 3.01
N THR A 62 1.85 15.94 3.92
CA THR A 62 2.04 16.49 5.26
C THR A 62 1.86 15.37 6.28
N LEU A 63 2.67 15.36 7.30
CA LEU A 63 2.73 14.26 8.23
C LEU A 63 2.88 14.77 9.67
N ASN A 64 2.06 14.26 10.58
CA ASN A 64 2.37 14.31 12.00
C ASN A 64 2.97 12.96 12.43
N LEU A 65 4.16 13.04 13.01
CA LEU A 65 4.90 11.88 13.49
C LEU A 65 4.95 11.90 15.01
N SER A 66 4.51 10.81 15.65
CA SER A 66 4.72 10.56 17.08
C SER A 66 5.53 9.29 17.25
N VAL A 67 6.62 9.37 18.00
CA VAL A 67 7.53 8.23 18.20
C VAL A 67 8.22 8.32 19.55
N ARG A 68 8.48 7.18 20.15
CA ARG A 68 9.29 7.06 21.38
C ARG A 68 10.77 6.81 21.09
N GLU A 69 11.05 6.21 19.94
CA GLU A 69 12.38 5.81 19.50
C GLU A 69 12.88 6.76 18.41
N LYS A 70 14.18 6.78 18.18
CA LYS A 70 14.74 7.60 17.10
C LYS A 70 14.32 7.02 15.75
N VAL A 71 13.63 7.84 14.95
CA VAL A 71 13.45 7.63 13.51
C VAL A 71 14.62 8.32 12.81
N GLU A 72 15.30 7.63 11.94
CA GLU A 72 16.43 8.22 11.20
C GLU A 72 15.93 8.94 9.96
N TYR A 73 15.04 8.28 9.22
CA TYR A 73 14.49 8.81 7.97
C TYR A 73 13.05 8.35 7.75
N LEU A 74 12.39 9.09 6.91
CA LEU A 74 11.09 8.75 6.34
C LEU A 74 11.31 8.38 4.88
N GLU A 75 10.63 7.36 4.41
CA GLU A 75 10.67 6.96 3.02
C GLU A 75 9.35 7.29 2.33
N ILE A 76 9.46 7.84 1.12
CA ILE A 76 8.36 7.87 0.17
C ILE A 76 8.58 6.71 -0.80
N ILE A 77 7.66 5.78 -0.82
CA ILE A 77 7.69 4.62 -1.72
C ILE A 77 6.71 4.89 -2.86
N LYS A 78 7.20 4.89 -4.09
CA LYS A 78 6.42 5.03 -5.33
C LYS A 78 6.52 3.74 -6.13
N ASN A 79 5.36 3.15 -6.47
CA ASN A 79 5.29 1.94 -7.30
C ASN A 79 6.21 0.79 -6.81
N GLY A 80 6.33 0.63 -5.48
CA GLY A 80 7.11 -0.43 -4.85
C GLY A 80 8.61 -0.14 -4.66
N ARG A 81 9.09 1.03 -5.06
CA ARG A 81 10.50 1.44 -4.91
C ARG A 81 10.60 2.67 -4.01
N VAL A 82 11.70 2.80 -3.27
CA VAL A 82 12.00 4.01 -2.51
C VAL A 82 12.30 5.14 -3.49
N GLU A 83 11.41 6.10 -3.58
CA GLU A 83 11.54 7.30 -4.42
C GLU A 83 12.36 8.37 -3.72
N ARG A 84 12.14 8.54 -2.42
CA ARG A 84 12.86 9.53 -1.57
C ARG A 84 13.06 8.98 -0.17
N GLU A 85 14.25 9.23 0.36
CA GLU A 85 14.54 9.17 1.78
C GLU A 85 14.65 10.60 2.31
N VAL A 86 13.91 10.91 3.37
CA VAL A 86 13.86 12.23 3.98
C VAL A 86 14.35 12.10 5.41
N ARG A 87 15.46 12.76 5.74
CA ARG A 87 15.98 12.75 7.11
C ARG A 87 15.02 13.48 8.05
N LEU A 88 14.99 13.04 9.29
CA LEU A 88 14.09 13.62 10.30
C LEU A 88 14.38 15.13 10.54
N SER A 89 15.63 15.59 10.36
CA SER A 89 16.00 16.99 10.40
C SER A 89 15.32 17.79 9.30
N GLU A 90 15.42 17.34 8.05
CA GLU A 90 14.80 17.95 6.87
C GLU A 90 13.27 18.02 7.01
N TYR A 91 12.66 16.93 7.47
CA TYR A 91 11.23 16.87 7.77
C TYR A 91 10.81 17.94 8.79
N LYS A 92 11.59 18.11 9.87
CA LYS A 92 11.30 19.12 10.91
C LYS A 92 11.46 20.55 10.40
N GLU A 93 12.54 20.82 9.65
CA GLU A 93 12.81 22.12 9.02
C GLU A 93 11.70 22.49 8.01
N ALA A 94 11.17 21.51 7.28
CA ALA A 94 10.05 21.68 6.37
C ALA A 94 8.66 21.77 7.07
N GLY A 95 8.62 21.80 8.42
CA GLY A 95 7.37 21.91 9.19
C GLY A 95 6.42 20.73 8.99
N GLY A 96 6.97 19.52 8.82
CA GLY A 96 6.19 18.31 8.63
C GLY A 96 5.74 18.05 7.20
N LYS A 97 6.25 18.80 6.22
CA LYS A 97 6.00 18.56 4.79
C LYS A 97 7.09 17.65 4.24
N LEU A 98 6.69 16.71 3.39
CA LEU A 98 7.62 15.89 2.61
C LEU A 98 7.83 16.49 1.20
N PRO A 99 8.92 16.12 0.51
CA PRO A 99 9.12 16.51 -0.89
C PRO A 99 7.93 16.08 -1.76
N LYS A 100 7.66 16.87 -2.79
CA LYS A 100 6.66 16.53 -3.79
C LYS A 100 7.11 15.34 -4.62
N VAL A 101 6.14 14.51 -5.02
CA VAL A 101 6.30 13.39 -5.94
C VAL A 101 5.40 13.63 -7.13
N ALA A 102 5.97 13.65 -8.32
CA ALA A 102 5.24 13.80 -9.56
C ALA A 102 4.84 12.41 -10.12
N PHE A 103 3.64 12.35 -10.67
CA PHE A 103 3.12 11.23 -11.42
C PHE A 103 2.71 11.69 -12.81
N ASP A 104 3.37 11.15 -13.80
CA ASP A 104 3.10 11.30 -15.24
C ASP A 104 2.48 10.03 -15.84
N GLU A 105 2.33 9.01 -15.03
CA GLU A 105 1.60 7.77 -15.30
C GLU A 105 0.81 7.33 -14.06
N SER A 106 -0.18 6.48 -14.24
CA SER A 106 -0.94 5.88 -13.15
C SER A 106 -0.03 5.10 -12.21
N GLY A 107 -0.29 5.21 -10.90
CA GLY A 107 0.60 4.63 -9.92
C GLY A 107 0.06 4.72 -8.50
N TRP A 108 0.94 4.53 -7.55
CA TRP A 108 0.63 4.67 -6.13
C TRP A 108 1.86 5.08 -5.32
N MET A 109 1.63 5.70 -4.20
CA MET A 109 2.67 5.97 -3.21
C MET A 109 2.20 5.69 -1.80
N LEU A 110 3.14 5.42 -0.92
CA LEU A 110 2.94 5.37 0.53
C LEU A 110 4.13 5.99 1.26
N ILE A 111 3.93 6.27 2.54
CA ILE A 111 4.96 6.80 3.42
C ILE A 111 5.29 5.75 4.46
N ARG A 112 6.59 5.50 4.66
CA ARG A 112 7.09 4.59 5.68
C ARG A 112 8.08 5.31 6.60
N ALA A 113 7.99 5.04 7.90
CA ALA A 113 8.98 5.42 8.89
C ALA A 113 9.64 4.16 9.45
N VAL A 114 10.95 4.15 9.53
CA VAL A 114 11.73 3.05 10.12
C VAL A 114 12.53 3.62 11.28
N THR A 115 12.53 2.94 12.41
CA THR A 115 13.35 3.33 13.57
C THR A 115 14.72 2.69 13.49
N ASN A 116 15.69 3.28 14.20
CA ASN A 116 17.02 2.73 14.32
C ASN A 116 17.16 1.74 15.50
N ASN A 117 16.08 1.13 15.95
CA ASN A 117 16.13 0.12 16.99
C ASN A 117 16.88 -1.12 16.50
N GLN A 118 17.97 -1.50 17.19
CA GLN A 118 18.82 -2.62 16.79
C GLN A 118 18.28 -3.98 17.23
N ASP A 119 17.43 -4.01 18.26
CA ASP A 119 16.92 -5.24 18.84
C ASP A 119 15.73 -5.80 18.10
N THR A 120 14.97 -4.92 17.41
CA THR A 120 13.74 -5.31 16.72
C THR A 120 13.38 -4.32 15.60
N PHE A 121 12.91 -4.85 14.48
CA PHE A 121 12.44 -4.02 13.38
C PHE A 121 11.14 -3.32 13.76
N ARG A 122 11.20 -1.99 13.91
CA ARG A 122 10.06 -1.14 14.20
C ARG A 122 9.81 -0.16 13.07
N PHE A 123 8.57 -0.11 12.63
CA PHE A 123 8.17 0.70 11.50
C PHE A 123 6.73 1.21 11.64
N ALA A 124 6.40 2.15 10.80
CA ALA A 124 5.02 2.50 10.46
C ALA A 124 4.92 2.71 8.96
N SER A 125 3.82 2.26 8.37
CA SER A 125 3.51 2.46 6.96
C SER A 125 2.08 2.94 6.81
N THR A 126 1.87 3.95 5.98
CA THR A 126 0.52 4.38 5.61
C THR A 126 -0.11 3.37 4.66
N GLY A 127 -1.44 3.37 4.55
CA GLY A 127 -2.11 2.87 3.36
C GLY A 127 -1.64 3.63 2.12
N PRO A 128 -1.77 3.06 0.91
CA PRO A 128 -1.35 3.73 -0.32
C PRO A 128 -2.29 4.88 -0.68
N TYR A 129 -1.73 5.85 -1.42
CA TYR A 129 -2.43 6.85 -2.19
C TYR A 129 -2.29 6.47 -3.66
N TYR A 130 -3.35 6.59 -4.43
CA TYR A 130 -3.36 6.16 -5.83
C TYR A 130 -3.45 7.37 -6.76
N VAL A 131 -2.90 7.21 -7.96
CA VAL A 131 -3.05 8.14 -9.07
C VAL A 131 -3.58 7.33 -10.27
N GLU A 132 -4.67 7.79 -10.86
CA GLU A 132 -5.25 7.21 -12.07
C GLU A 132 -5.32 8.31 -13.14
N LEU A 133 -4.51 8.17 -14.19
CA LEU A 133 -4.49 9.06 -15.35
C LEU A 133 -5.21 8.38 -16.52
N GLY A 134 -6.07 9.14 -17.23
CA GLY A 134 -6.86 8.61 -18.32
C GLY A 134 -7.85 7.51 -17.90
N GLN A 135 -8.27 7.50 -16.62
CA GLN A 135 -9.15 6.47 -16.02
C GLN A 135 -8.55 5.05 -16.02
N GLU A 136 -7.24 4.93 -16.14
CA GLU A 136 -6.55 3.65 -16.14
C GLU A 136 -5.83 3.39 -14.81
N ARG A 137 -6.01 2.19 -14.26
CA ARG A 137 -5.26 1.71 -13.11
C ARG A 137 -3.92 1.15 -13.54
N ARG A 138 -2.89 1.39 -12.72
CA ARG A 138 -1.62 0.72 -12.90
C ARG A 138 -1.75 -0.77 -12.60
N ILE A 139 -1.39 -1.61 -13.57
CA ILE A 139 -1.29 -3.07 -13.42
C ILE A 139 0.16 -3.46 -13.72
N SER A 140 0.91 -3.82 -12.67
CA SER A 140 2.29 -4.30 -12.83
C SER A 140 2.30 -5.72 -13.36
N LYS A 141 2.94 -5.93 -14.52
CA LYS A 141 3.11 -7.23 -15.15
C LYS A 141 3.89 -8.19 -14.26
N THR A 142 5.01 -7.71 -13.71
CA THR A 142 5.85 -8.48 -12.80
C THR A 142 5.07 -8.97 -11.57
N SER A 143 4.25 -8.10 -10.97
CA SER A 143 3.43 -8.48 -9.82
C SER A 143 2.31 -9.45 -10.19
N ALA A 144 1.62 -9.23 -11.29
CA ALA A 144 0.56 -10.13 -11.78
C ALA A 144 1.13 -11.51 -12.11
N GLN A 145 2.28 -11.56 -12.80
CA GLN A 145 2.98 -12.82 -13.12
C GLN A 145 3.41 -13.56 -11.86
N PHE A 146 3.95 -12.86 -10.86
CA PHE A 146 4.32 -13.47 -9.59
C PHE A 146 3.13 -14.19 -8.93
N PHE A 147 1.96 -13.57 -8.88
CA PHE A 147 0.77 -14.19 -8.29
C PHE A 147 0.21 -15.31 -9.14
N TYR A 148 0.26 -15.19 -10.47
CA TYR A 148 -0.09 -16.29 -11.37
C TYR A 148 0.78 -17.53 -11.10
N ASP A 149 2.08 -17.35 -11.06
CA ASP A 149 3.04 -18.45 -10.82
C ASP A 149 2.84 -19.05 -9.43
N TRP A 150 2.57 -18.21 -8.42
CA TRP A 150 2.33 -18.66 -7.05
C TRP A 150 1.05 -19.50 -6.93
N VAL A 151 -0.05 -19.08 -7.54
CA VAL A 151 -1.30 -19.86 -7.58
C VAL A 151 -1.06 -21.20 -8.26
N TYR A 152 -0.34 -21.21 -9.39
CA TYR A 152 -0.01 -22.42 -10.14
C TYR A 152 0.84 -23.41 -9.29
N GLU A 153 1.91 -22.92 -8.68
CA GLU A 153 2.75 -23.69 -7.78
C GLU A 153 1.97 -24.25 -6.57
N ARG A 154 1.08 -23.45 -6.00
CA ARG A 154 0.24 -23.88 -4.89
C ARG A 154 -0.67 -25.02 -5.30
N ALA A 155 -1.38 -24.89 -6.42
CA ALA A 155 -2.29 -25.92 -6.93
C ALA A 155 -1.57 -27.25 -7.20
N ARG A 156 -0.35 -27.22 -7.73
CA ARG A 156 0.45 -28.45 -7.99
C ARG A 156 0.84 -29.22 -6.73
N ARG A 157 0.90 -28.56 -5.57
CA ARG A 157 1.28 -29.19 -4.30
C ARG A 157 0.10 -29.79 -3.56
N ILE A 158 -1.12 -29.57 -4.00
CA ILE A 158 -2.33 -30.12 -3.39
C ILE A 158 -2.43 -31.60 -3.75
N LYS A 159 -2.41 -32.44 -2.71
CA LYS A 159 -2.58 -33.89 -2.82
C LYS A 159 -3.84 -34.25 -2.04
N ILE A 160 -4.89 -34.61 -2.75
CA ILE A 160 -6.18 -35.03 -2.20
C ILE A 160 -6.59 -36.26 -3.00
N ASP A 161 -6.78 -37.38 -2.32
CA ASP A 161 -7.11 -38.66 -2.96
C ASP A 161 -8.57 -38.71 -3.41
N ASP A 162 -9.46 -38.12 -2.61
CA ASP A 162 -10.89 -38.02 -2.94
C ASP A 162 -11.08 -37.05 -4.12
N ALA A 163 -11.79 -37.51 -5.15
CA ALA A 163 -11.95 -36.76 -6.40
C ALA A 163 -12.89 -35.55 -6.25
N GLU A 164 -13.95 -35.68 -5.43
CA GLU A 164 -14.93 -34.61 -5.21
C GLU A 164 -14.30 -33.48 -4.39
N GLN A 165 -13.65 -33.82 -3.27
CA GLN A 165 -12.92 -32.84 -2.45
C GLN A 165 -11.78 -32.16 -3.24
N ARG A 166 -11.10 -32.91 -4.11
CA ARG A 166 -10.06 -32.37 -4.97
C ARG A 166 -10.63 -31.32 -5.90
N GLU A 167 -11.75 -31.57 -6.53
CA GLU A 167 -12.39 -30.62 -7.44
C GLU A 167 -12.85 -29.35 -6.72
N GLU A 168 -13.44 -29.49 -5.52
CA GLU A 168 -13.83 -28.35 -4.68
C GLU A 168 -12.65 -27.45 -4.32
N VAL A 169 -11.50 -28.04 -3.99
CA VAL A 169 -10.28 -27.27 -3.63
C VAL A 169 -9.56 -26.70 -4.85
N ILE A 170 -9.55 -27.43 -5.97
CA ILE A 170 -8.83 -26.98 -7.19
C ILE A 170 -9.59 -25.90 -7.95
N LYS A 171 -10.92 -25.91 -7.91
CA LYS A 171 -11.74 -24.92 -8.62
C LYS A 171 -11.38 -23.46 -8.25
N PRO A 172 -11.32 -23.05 -6.97
CA PRO A 172 -10.87 -21.69 -6.61
C PRO A 172 -9.46 -21.35 -7.11
N HIS A 173 -8.57 -22.34 -7.21
CA HIS A 173 -7.22 -22.10 -7.75
C HIS A 173 -7.23 -21.88 -9.26
N ARG A 174 -8.11 -22.56 -10.01
CA ARG A 174 -8.30 -22.28 -11.45
C ARG A 174 -8.87 -20.88 -11.65
N ASP A 175 -9.91 -20.51 -10.91
CA ASP A 175 -10.52 -19.19 -10.99
C ASP A 175 -9.50 -18.09 -10.66
N ALA A 176 -8.68 -18.29 -9.62
CA ALA A 176 -7.60 -17.37 -9.26
C ALA A 176 -6.50 -17.30 -10.34
N ARG A 177 -6.12 -18.43 -10.95
CA ARG A 177 -5.16 -18.47 -12.06
C ARG A 177 -5.67 -17.65 -13.26
N ASP A 178 -6.92 -17.87 -13.64
CA ASP A 178 -7.52 -17.19 -14.80
C ASP A 178 -7.65 -15.68 -14.55
N PHE A 179 -7.99 -15.28 -13.31
CA PHE A 179 -7.97 -13.89 -12.88
C PHE A 179 -6.58 -13.24 -13.00
N TRP A 180 -5.53 -13.92 -12.51
CA TRP A 180 -4.17 -13.38 -12.58
C TRP A 180 -3.63 -13.38 -14.01
N GLN A 181 -4.04 -14.34 -14.86
CA GLN A 181 -3.69 -14.34 -16.28
C GLN A 181 -4.31 -13.13 -16.99
N ASP A 182 -5.59 -12.81 -16.74
CA ASP A 182 -6.23 -11.61 -17.27
C ASP A 182 -5.48 -10.33 -16.87
N LEU A 183 -4.99 -10.26 -15.64
CA LEU A 183 -4.18 -9.12 -15.19
C LEU A 183 -2.81 -9.07 -15.87
N VAL A 184 -2.17 -10.21 -16.15
CA VAL A 184 -0.91 -10.27 -16.93
C VAL A 184 -1.13 -9.76 -18.35
N ASP A 185 -2.23 -10.17 -18.99
CA ASP A 185 -2.56 -9.79 -20.35
C ASP A 185 -2.93 -8.31 -20.49
N ARG A 186 -3.50 -7.72 -19.44
CA ARG A 186 -3.90 -6.31 -19.35
C ARG A 186 -2.85 -5.42 -18.72
N ALA A 187 -1.69 -5.96 -18.37
CA ALA A 187 -0.65 -5.19 -17.69
C ALA A 187 -0.18 -4.00 -18.54
N ASN A 188 -0.14 -2.83 -17.93
CA ASN A 188 0.29 -1.56 -18.54
C ASN A 188 1.56 -0.98 -17.90
N ALA A 189 2.19 -1.73 -16.99
CA ALA A 189 3.44 -1.35 -16.34
C ALA A 189 4.28 -2.59 -15.98
N GLU A 190 5.61 -2.39 -15.81
CA GLU A 190 6.54 -3.43 -15.36
C GLU A 190 6.44 -3.76 -13.86
#